data_728cf9a922e69f5e6c5a303ad50bcdab
#
_entry.id   728cf9a922e69f5e6c5a303ad50bcdab
#
_cell.length_a   1.000
_cell.length_b   1.000
_cell.length_c   1.000
_cell.angle_alpha   90.00
_cell.angle_beta   90.00
_cell.angle_gamma   90.00
#
_symmetry.space_group_name_H-M   'P 1'
#
loop_
_entity.id
_entity.type
_entity.pdbx_description
1 polymer ?
#
loop_
_entity_poly.entity_id
_entity_poly.type
_entity_poly.pdbx_seq_one_letter_code
_entity_poly.pdbx_strand_id
1 'polypeptide(L)'
;GTSTVTLGLASRDKGTVGVGGTKQDQVADVQFSPQADLNLSMAMGAAKSVVDLGGLRLSSLVVETGASQTEVRFSKRNAMRCTAAEFRAGVAELTVVGLGNSLCDRVSFEGGMGSVVLDYSGAWTADTKLDATLAMGGLTLRIPRAVGVTITTEQFLASFQPAGFTRQGNRYTSSNNATAARHLDISLTTSLGGVTVEWLD
;
A
#
# COMPACT_ATOMS: atom_id res chain seq x y z
N GLY A 1 -24.15 -6.86 14.21
CA GLY A 1 -23.76 -8.12 13.60
C GLY A 1 -22.80 -7.85 12.44
N THR A 2 -21.74 -8.64 12.35
CA THR A 2 -20.78 -8.55 11.24
C THR A 2 -21.31 -9.38 10.08
N SER A 3 -21.49 -8.79 8.91
CA SER A 3 -21.88 -9.51 7.70
C SER A 3 -20.65 -9.69 6.82
N THR A 4 -20.38 -10.92 6.40
CA THR A 4 -19.32 -11.24 5.44
C THR A 4 -19.94 -11.45 4.08
N VAL A 5 -19.48 -10.71 3.08
CA VAL A 5 -19.83 -10.87 1.67
C VAL A 5 -18.61 -11.34 0.92
N THR A 6 -18.69 -12.48 0.27
CA THR A 6 -17.62 -13.02 -0.57
C THR A 6 -18.03 -12.91 -2.04
N LEU A 7 -17.26 -12.14 -2.82
CA LEU A 7 -17.44 -12.03 -4.26
C LEU A 7 -16.28 -12.75 -4.93
N GLY A 8 -16.57 -13.77 -5.70
CA GLY A 8 -15.58 -14.52 -6.48
C GLY A 8 -15.82 -14.30 -7.97
N LEU A 9 -14.80 -13.80 -8.68
CA LEU A 9 -14.79 -13.76 -10.14
C LEU A 9 -13.95 -14.94 -10.62
N ALA A 10 -14.61 -15.95 -11.18
CA ALA A 10 -13.94 -17.08 -11.80
C ALA A 10 -14.07 -16.97 -13.33
N SER A 11 -12.94 -17.01 -14.02
CA SER A 11 -12.97 -17.19 -15.48
C SER A 11 -13.53 -18.58 -15.80
N ARG A 12 -14.66 -18.65 -16.49
CA ARG A 12 -15.26 -19.88 -16.98
C ARG A 12 -14.69 -20.22 -18.35
N ASP A 13 -13.40 -20.30 -18.52
CA ASP A 13 -12.84 -20.91 -19.73
C ASP A 13 -12.66 -22.43 -19.50
N LYS A 14 -13.70 -23.18 -19.85
CA LYS A 14 -13.55 -24.59 -20.22
C LYS A 14 -12.88 -24.60 -21.60
N GLY A 15 -11.60 -24.96 -21.59
CA GLY A 15 -10.75 -24.94 -22.76
C GLY A 15 -11.40 -25.53 -24.02
N THR A 16 -11.55 -24.68 -25.00
CA THR A 16 -11.54 -25.08 -26.39
C THR A 16 -10.37 -24.32 -27.00
N VAL A 17 -9.34 -25.04 -27.41
CA VAL A 17 -8.23 -24.50 -28.20
C VAL A 17 -8.79 -24.09 -29.55
N GLY A 18 -9.31 -22.88 -29.64
CA GLY A 18 -9.70 -22.20 -30.85
C GLY A 18 -8.66 -21.14 -31.17
N VAL A 19 -7.91 -21.33 -32.23
CA VAL A 19 -7.05 -20.30 -32.81
C VAL A 19 -7.95 -19.15 -33.26
N GLY A 20 -7.88 -17.99 -32.57
CA GLY A 20 -8.57 -16.76 -32.96
C GLY A 20 -9.58 -16.18 -31.98
N GLY A 21 -9.52 -16.51 -30.67
CA GLY A 21 -10.38 -15.89 -29.65
C GLY A 21 -9.92 -14.50 -29.28
N THR A 22 -10.79 -13.50 -29.49
CA THR A 22 -10.65 -12.17 -28.89
C THR A 22 -10.65 -12.32 -27.36
N LYS A 23 -9.60 -11.85 -26.68
CA LYS A 23 -9.60 -11.73 -25.21
C LYS A 23 -10.79 -10.85 -24.81
N GLN A 24 -11.80 -11.43 -24.20
CA GLN A 24 -12.84 -10.65 -23.55
C GLN A 24 -12.28 -10.17 -22.20
N ASP A 25 -12.08 -8.87 -22.07
CA ASP A 25 -11.76 -8.27 -20.78
C ASP A 25 -12.99 -8.45 -19.86
N GLN A 26 -12.79 -9.16 -18.75
CA GLN A 26 -13.82 -9.27 -17.72
C GLN A 26 -13.69 -8.08 -16.80
N VAL A 27 -14.72 -7.24 -16.77
CA VAL A 27 -14.78 -6.09 -15.87
C VAL A 27 -15.75 -6.40 -14.73
N ALA A 28 -15.31 -6.23 -13.52
CA ALA A 28 -16.18 -6.24 -12.34
C ALA A 28 -16.24 -4.84 -11.75
N ASP A 29 -17.44 -4.33 -11.57
CA ASP A 29 -17.70 -3.09 -10.84
C ASP A 29 -18.37 -3.46 -9.50
N VAL A 30 -17.69 -3.13 -8.41
CA VAL A 30 -18.17 -3.44 -7.06
C VAL A 30 -18.25 -2.15 -6.26
N GLN A 31 -19.44 -1.84 -5.75
CA GLN A 31 -19.67 -0.63 -4.97
C GLN A 31 -20.03 -0.99 -3.54
N PHE A 32 -19.36 -0.35 -2.59
CA PHE A 32 -19.64 -0.50 -1.16
C PHE A 32 -20.43 0.68 -0.62
N SER A 33 -21.32 0.40 0.33
CA SER A 33 -22.05 1.46 1.04
C SER A 33 -21.09 2.26 1.92
N PRO A 34 -21.07 3.60 1.83
CA PRO A 34 -20.25 4.44 2.69
C PRO A 34 -20.75 4.51 4.14
N GLN A 35 -21.90 3.90 4.45
CA GLN A 35 -22.49 3.90 5.79
C GLN A 35 -22.15 2.64 6.59
N ALA A 36 -21.68 1.57 5.93
CA ALA A 36 -21.34 0.32 6.59
C ALA A 36 -19.90 0.34 7.09
N ASP A 37 -19.69 -0.12 8.33
CA ASP A 37 -18.34 -0.37 8.86
C ASP A 37 -17.79 -1.64 8.20
N LEU A 38 -16.63 -1.54 7.57
CA LEU A 38 -16.05 -2.58 6.71
C LEU A 38 -14.73 -3.10 7.27
N ASN A 39 -14.65 -4.43 7.38
CA ASN A 39 -13.39 -5.17 7.38
C ASN A 39 -13.24 -5.74 5.97
N LEU A 40 -12.40 -5.16 5.14
CA LEU A 40 -12.32 -5.51 3.73
C LEU A 40 -11.10 -6.38 3.47
N SER A 41 -11.33 -7.52 2.82
CA SER A 41 -10.26 -8.38 2.31
C SER A 41 -10.48 -8.61 0.83
N MET A 42 -9.43 -8.36 0.04
CA MET A 42 -9.44 -8.49 -1.40
C MET A 42 -8.25 -9.34 -1.85
N ALA A 43 -8.51 -10.34 -2.70
CA ALA A 43 -7.46 -11.14 -3.32
C ALA A 43 -7.60 -11.03 -4.85
N MET A 44 -6.52 -10.58 -5.50
CA MET A 44 -6.45 -10.36 -6.94
C MET A 44 -5.33 -11.20 -7.52
N GLY A 45 -5.67 -12.11 -8.42
CA GLY A 45 -4.71 -13.01 -9.07
C GLY A 45 -3.90 -12.32 -10.18
N ALA A 46 -4.04 -12.78 -11.42
CA ALA A 46 -3.39 -12.22 -12.60
C ALA A 46 -4.35 -11.23 -13.28
N ALA A 47 -4.35 -9.96 -12.83
CA ALA A 47 -5.28 -8.94 -13.34
C ALA A 47 -4.65 -7.55 -13.30
N LYS A 48 -5.20 -6.64 -14.11
CA LYS A 48 -5.01 -5.21 -13.91
C LYS A 48 -6.19 -4.68 -13.10
N SER A 49 -5.92 -4.10 -11.93
CA SER A 49 -6.96 -3.69 -11.00
C SER A 49 -6.76 -2.24 -10.55
N VAL A 50 -7.86 -1.51 -10.49
CA VAL A 50 -7.91 -0.17 -9.87
C VAL A 50 -9.03 -0.19 -8.85
N VAL A 51 -8.69 0.11 -7.59
CA VAL A 51 -9.61 0.09 -6.47
C VAL A 51 -9.58 1.44 -5.77
N ASP A 52 -10.72 2.12 -5.67
CA ASP A 52 -10.85 3.34 -4.88
C ASP A 52 -11.63 3.07 -3.59
N LEU A 53 -10.96 3.27 -2.47
CA LEU A 53 -11.48 3.06 -1.11
C LEU A 53 -11.82 4.38 -0.40
N GLY A 54 -11.78 5.49 -1.15
CA GLY A 54 -12.01 6.82 -0.59
C GLY A 54 -13.41 7.03 -0.02
N GLY A 55 -13.50 7.57 1.19
CA GLY A 55 -14.75 7.91 1.85
C GLY A 55 -15.52 6.73 2.46
N LEU A 56 -14.98 5.53 2.41
CA LEU A 56 -15.54 4.35 3.08
C LEU A 56 -15.33 4.42 4.60
N ARG A 57 -15.95 3.51 5.32
CA ARG A 57 -15.79 3.30 6.76
C ARG A 57 -15.00 2.00 6.97
N LEU A 58 -13.70 2.05 6.67
CA LEU A 58 -12.82 0.88 6.82
C LEU A 58 -12.29 0.83 8.25
N SER A 59 -12.51 -0.27 8.95
CA SER A 59 -11.88 -0.59 10.24
C SER A 59 -10.58 -1.40 10.04
N SER A 60 -10.52 -2.22 8.99
CA SER A 60 -9.30 -2.90 8.55
C SER A 60 -9.35 -3.20 7.05
N LEU A 61 -8.16 -3.37 6.46
CA LEU A 61 -7.98 -3.68 5.05
C LEU A 61 -6.91 -4.75 4.86
N VAL A 62 -7.19 -5.74 4.02
CA VAL A 62 -6.21 -6.70 3.51
C VAL A 62 -6.31 -6.72 1.99
N VAL A 63 -5.19 -6.52 1.31
CA VAL A 63 -5.07 -6.59 -0.16
C VAL A 63 -3.98 -7.58 -0.51
N GLU A 64 -4.34 -8.64 -1.20
CA GLU A 64 -3.41 -9.64 -1.71
C GLU A 64 -3.38 -9.60 -3.23
N THR A 65 -2.19 -9.49 -3.82
CA THR A 65 -2.02 -9.46 -5.27
C THR A 65 -1.01 -10.51 -5.70
N GLY A 66 -1.37 -11.28 -6.73
CA GLY A 66 -0.49 -12.29 -7.31
C GLY A 66 0.46 -11.69 -8.37
N ALA A 67 0.34 -12.15 -9.63
CA ALA A 67 1.05 -11.60 -10.78
C ALA A 67 0.20 -10.50 -11.43
N SER A 68 0.25 -9.28 -10.93
CA SER A 68 -0.73 -8.25 -11.28
C SER A 68 -0.13 -6.84 -11.35
N GLN A 69 -0.88 -5.95 -11.99
CA GLN A 69 -0.71 -4.50 -11.87
C GLN A 69 -1.90 -3.95 -11.10
N THR A 70 -1.67 -3.51 -9.87
CA THR A 70 -2.74 -3.10 -8.96
C THR A 70 -2.51 -1.67 -8.46
N GLU A 71 -3.54 -0.87 -8.54
CA GLU A 71 -3.57 0.46 -7.95
C GLU A 71 -4.70 0.54 -6.92
N VAL A 72 -4.36 0.88 -5.68
CA VAL A 72 -5.29 1.15 -4.58
C VAL A 72 -5.24 2.63 -4.25
N ARG A 73 -6.39 3.27 -4.19
CA ARG A 73 -6.51 4.71 -3.91
C ARG A 73 -7.37 4.97 -2.69
N PHE A 74 -6.92 5.88 -1.86
CA PHE A 74 -7.75 6.54 -0.86
C PHE A 74 -8.02 7.97 -1.32
N SER A 75 -8.91 8.13 -2.32
CA SER A 75 -9.21 9.44 -2.97
C SER A 75 -9.83 10.44 -2.00
N LYS A 76 -10.47 9.95 -0.94
CA LYS A 76 -11.05 10.73 0.15
C LYS A 76 -10.66 10.10 1.47
N ARG A 77 -10.68 10.92 2.52
CA ARG A 77 -10.43 10.47 3.88
C ARG A 77 -11.39 9.35 4.29
N ASN A 78 -10.88 8.32 4.91
CA ASN A 78 -11.68 7.28 5.57
C ASN A 78 -12.58 7.90 6.64
N ALA A 79 -13.82 7.44 6.72
CA ALA A 79 -14.82 8.05 7.61
C ALA A 79 -14.73 7.56 9.07
N MET A 80 -13.81 6.65 9.36
CA MET A 80 -13.54 6.14 10.71
C MET A 80 -12.06 5.82 10.89
N ARG A 81 -11.62 5.56 12.14
CA ARG A 81 -10.27 5.08 12.41
C ARG A 81 -10.11 3.66 11.89
N CYS A 82 -9.00 3.43 11.21
CA CYS A 82 -8.58 2.13 10.71
C CYS A 82 -7.46 1.59 11.59
N THR A 83 -7.56 0.32 12.03
CA THR A 83 -6.53 -0.29 12.87
C THR A 83 -5.32 -0.72 12.06
N ALA A 84 -5.55 -1.37 10.91
CA ALA A 84 -4.47 -1.87 10.05
C ALA A 84 -4.88 -1.93 8.58
N ALA A 85 -3.92 -1.65 7.70
CA ALA A 85 -3.98 -1.97 6.28
C ALA A 85 -2.79 -2.86 5.91
N GLU A 86 -3.08 -4.03 5.38
CA GLU A 86 -2.09 -5.02 4.96
C GLU A 86 -2.09 -5.15 3.44
N PHE A 87 -0.90 -5.07 2.85
CA PHE A 87 -0.69 -5.26 1.42
C PHE A 87 0.33 -6.37 1.20
N ARG A 88 -0.08 -7.41 0.48
CA ARG A 88 0.78 -8.54 0.11
C ARG A 88 0.86 -8.63 -1.40
N ALA A 89 2.07 -8.57 -1.95
CA ALA A 89 2.31 -8.61 -3.38
C ALA A 89 3.28 -9.73 -3.75
N GLY A 90 2.87 -10.65 -4.60
CA GLY A 90 3.73 -11.71 -5.12
C GLY A 90 4.77 -11.19 -6.11
N VAL A 91 4.47 -11.31 -7.41
CA VAL A 91 5.25 -10.72 -8.51
C VAL A 91 4.41 -9.61 -9.12
N ALA A 92 4.51 -8.38 -8.62
CA ALA A 92 3.52 -7.37 -8.93
C ALA A 92 4.09 -5.95 -9.06
N GLU A 93 3.36 -5.13 -9.81
CA GLU A 93 3.44 -3.68 -9.70
C GLU A 93 2.27 -3.22 -8.80
N LEU A 94 2.60 -2.73 -7.61
CA LEU A 94 1.61 -2.22 -6.65
C LEU A 94 1.81 -0.73 -6.43
N THR A 95 0.77 0.04 -6.63
CA THR A 95 0.73 1.46 -6.27
C THR A 95 -0.39 1.70 -5.28
N VAL A 96 -0.07 2.23 -4.10
CA VAL A 96 -1.06 2.64 -3.11
C VAL A 96 -0.98 4.16 -2.95
N VAL A 97 -2.05 4.86 -3.28
CA VAL A 97 -2.10 6.34 -3.29
C VAL A 97 -3.01 6.86 -2.19
N GLY A 98 -2.55 7.89 -1.50
CA GLY A 98 -3.35 8.60 -0.51
C GLY A 98 -3.41 7.91 0.85
N LEU A 99 -2.36 7.17 1.26
CA LEU A 99 -2.32 6.49 2.56
C LEU A 99 -2.54 7.41 3.76
N GLY A 100 -2.21 8.72 3.66
CA GLY A 100 -2.56 9.70 4.68
C GLY A 100 -4.08 9.85 4.91
N ASN A 101 -4.89 9.50 3.91
CA ASN A 101 -6.35 9.49 4.00
C ASN A 101 -6.90 8.19 4.60
N SER A 102 -6.12 7.12 4.70
CA SER A 102 -6.59 5.81 5.19
C SER A 102 -6.97 5.83 6.67
N LEU A 103 -6.36 6.69 7.47
CA LEU A 103 -6.47 6.77 8.93
C LEU A 103 -6.11 5.47 9.64
N CYS A 104 -5.27 4.63 9.02
CA CYS A 104 -4.80 3.39 9.62
C CYS A 104 -3.62 3.66 10.55
N ASP A 105 -3.69 3.10 11.75
CA ASP A 105 -2.62 3.21 12.75
C ASP A 105 -1.36 2.46 12.32
N ARG A 106 -1.54 1.36 11.59
CA ARG A 106 -0.47 0.54 11.05
C ARG A 106 -0.75 0.21 9.58
N VAL A 107 0.30 0.30 8.79
CA VAL A 107 0.35 -0.20 7.42
C VAL A 107 1.43 -1.27 7.39
N SER A 108 1.15 -2.44 6.82
CA SER A 108 2.15 -3.46 6.54
C SER A 108 2.21 -3.76 5.05
N PHE A 109 3.42 -3.96 4.56
CA PHE A 109 3.67 -4.35 3.18
C PHE A 109 4.64 -5.53 3.15
N GLU A 110 4.24 -6.61 2.50
CA GLU A 110 5.09 -7.75 2.16
C GLU A 110 5.13 -7.94 0.65
N GLY A 111 6.31 -7.79 0.06
CA GLY A 111 6.53 -7.94 -1.37
C GLY A 111 7.56 -9.02 -1.70
N GLY A 112 7.21 -9.90 -2.66
CA GLY A 112 8.15 -10.86 -3.24
C GLY A 112 9.08 -10.19 -4.24
N MET A 113 8.57 -9.91 -5.44
CA MET A 113 9.34 -9.30 -6.53
C MET A 113 8.50 -8.23 -7.24
N GLY A 114 9.11 -7.07 -7.57
CA GLY A 114 8.44 -6.07 -8.37
C GLY A 114 8.75 -4.63 -8.03
N SER A 115 7.86 -3.74 -8.45
CA SER A 115 7.94 -2.31 -8.18
C SER A 115 6.75 -1.87 -7.33
N VAL A 116 7.03 -1.23 -6.21
CA VAL A 116 6.01 -0.81 -5.25
C VAL A 116 6.11 0.68 -4.97
N VAL A 117 4.99 1.37 -5.02
CA VAL A 117 4.86 2.76 -4.61
C VAL A 117 3.87 2.86 -3.46
N LEU A 118 4.32 3.35 -2.31
CA LEU A 118 3.47 3.69 -1.17
C LEU A 118 3.46 5.22 -1.03
N ASP A 119 2.36 5.81 -1.45
CA ASP A 119 2.18 7.26 -1.45
C ASP A 119 1.34 7.68 -0.23
N TYR A 120 1.97 8.40 0.67
CA TYR A 120 1.40 8.90 1.91
C TYR A 120 0.78 10.30 1.78
N SER A 121 0.41 10.73 0.59
CA SER A 121 -0.38 11.95 0.39
C SER A 121 -1.72 11.86 1.12
N GLY A 122 -2.33 13.02 1.40
CA GLY A 122 -3.65 13.11 2.02
C GLY A 122 -3.66 13.84 3.36
N ALA A 123 -4.77 13.73 4.08
CA ALA A 123 -5.02 14.45 5.33
C ALA A 123 -4.55 13.67 6.54
N TRP A 124 -3.38 13.97 7.03
CA TRP A 124 -2.79 13.36 8.23
C TRP A 124 -3.47 13.87 9.51
N THR A 125 -4.10 12.98 10.27
CA THR A 125 -4.74 13.32 11.55
C THR A 125 -4.19 12.55 12.75
N ALA A 126 -3.43 11.49 12.49
CA ALA A 126 -2.77 10.66 13.51
C ALA A 126 -1.40 10.20 12.98
N ASP A 127 -0.55 9.76 13.87
CA ASP A 127 0.71 9.12 13.53
C ASP A 127 0.44 7.71 13.00
N THR A 128 1.31 7.24 12.12
CA THR A 128 1.18 5.93 11.44
C THR A 128 2.49 5.17 11.51
N LYS A 129 2.41 3.85 11.59
CA LYS A 129 3.56 2.96 11.48
C LYS A 129 3.50 2.21 10.15
N LEU A 130 4.66 2.06 9.51
CA LEU A 130 4.84 1.22 8.33
C LEU A 130 5.85 0.11 8.64
N ASP A 131 5.42 -1.14 8.46
CA ASP A 131 6.31 -2.29 8.43
C ASP A 131 6.40 -2.78 6.98
N ALA A 132 7.55 -2.58 6.34
CA ALA A 132 7.72 -2.91 4.92
C ALA A 132 8.81 -3.95 4.73
N THR A 133 8.46 -5.05 4.07
CA THR A 133 9.38 -6.10 3.67
C THR A 133 9.33 -6.30 2.15
N LEU A 134 10.49 -6.23 1.49
CA LEU A 134 10.62 -6.48 0.06
C LEU A 134 11.78 -7.45 -0.19
N ALA A 135 11.49 -8.58 -0.84
CA ALA A 135 12.53 -9.56 -1.15
C ALA A 135 13.40 -9.07 -2.31
N MET A 136 12.80 -8.61 -3.42
CA MET A 136 13.52 -8.15 -4.60
C MET A 136 12.77 -7.05 -5.36
N GLY A 137 13.47 -5.99 -5.79
CA GLY A 137 12.87 -4.94 -6.62
C GLY A 137 13.03 -3.53 -6.07
N GLY A 138 12.04 -2.67 -6.33
CA GLY A 138 12.05 -1.27 -5.91
C GLY A 138 10.88 -0.90 -5.01
N LEU A 139 11.15 -0.22 -3.90
CA LEU A 139 10.15 0.42 -3.06
C LEU A 139 10.32 1.94 -3.12
N THR A 140 9.29 2.63 -3.54
CA THR A 140 9.23 4.10 -3.50
C THR A 140 8.25 4.54 -2.43
N LEU A 141 8.74 5.34 -1.49
CA LEU A 141 7.95 5.97 -0.44
C LEU A 141 7.76 7.45 -0.79
N ARG A 142 6.53 7.87 -1.06
CA ARG A 142 6.19 9.27 -1.29
C ARG A 142 5.58 9.86 -0.03
N ILE A 143 6.23 10.86 0.56
CA ILE A 143 5.89 11.34 1.88
C ILE A 143 5.77 12.88 1.86
N PRO A 144 4.67 13.46 2.40
CA PRO A 144 4.54 14.90 2.52
C PRO A 144 5.65 15.51 3.39
N ARG A 145 6.20 16.65 2.96
CA ARG A 145 7.25 17.39 3.71
C ARG A 145 6.81 17.83 5.11
N ALA A 146 5.51 17.89 5.38
CA ALA A 146 4.97 18.24 6.69
C ALA A 146 5.06 17.09 7.73
N VAL A 147 5.34 15.87 7.29
CA VAL A 147 5.39 14.67 8.14
C VAL A 147 6.83 14.41 8.60
N GLY A 148 7.00 14.22 9.90
CA GLY A 148 8.26 13.77 10.47
C GLY A 148 8.45 12.28 10.23
N VAL A 149 9.64 11.86 9.80
CA VAL A 149 9.87 10.46 9.42
C VAL A 149 11.04 9.87 10.19
N THR A 150 10.83 8.68 10.70
CA THR A 150 11.91 7.82 11.20
C THR A 150 11.91 6.52 10.40
N ILE A 151 13.06 6.13 9.86
CA ILE A 151 13.23 4.86 9.16
C ILE A 151 14.26 4.03 9.92
N THR A 152 13.89 2.83 10.33
CA THR A 152 14.81 1.85 10.91
C THR A 152 14.97 0.70 9.91
N THR A 153 16.21 0.35 9.57
CA THR A 153 16.51 -0.75 8.64
C THR A 153 17.05 -1.95 9.41
N GLU A 154 16.52 -3.15 9.17
CA GLU A 154 17.04 -4.36 9.82
C GLU A 154 18.35 -4.84 9.20
N GLN A 155 18.55 -4.58 7.91
CA GLN A 155 19.78 -4.91 7.19
C GLN A 155 20.50 -3.65 6.74
N PHE A 156 21.81 -3.73 6.65
CA PHE A 156 22.63 -2.64 6.19
C PHE A 156 22.45 -2.41 4.69
N LEU A 157 21.65 -1.43 4.32
CA LEU A 157 21.50 -0.96 2.95
C LEU A 157 22.61 0.04 2.65
N ALA A 158 23.72 -0.43 2.11
CA ALA A 158 24.91 0.42 1.85
C ALA A 158 24.62 1.61 0.92
N SER A 159 23.64 1.49 0.03
CA SER A 159 23.26 2.53 -0.93
C SER A 159 22.07 3.39 -0.49
N PHE A 160 21.45 3.11 0.67
CA PHE A 160 20.31 3.89 1.14
C PHE A 160 20.75 5.17 1.82
N GLN A 161 20.66 6.28 1.10
CA GLN A 161 20.99 7.62 1.58
C GLN A 161 19.88 8.60 1.17
N PRO A 162 18.70 8.55 1.84
CA PRO A 162 17.60 9.42 1.46
C PRO A 162 17.92 10.89 1.77
N ALA A 163 17.66 11.78 0.82
CA ALA A 163 17.88 13.20 0.98
C ALA A 163 17.02 13.78 2.12
N GLY A 164 17.59 14.64 2.96
CA GLY A 164 16.89 15.26 4.09
C GLY A 164 16.83 14.42 5.36
N PHE A 165 17.62 13.34 5.45
CA PHE A 165 17.74 12.52 6.66
C PHE A 165 19.11 12.60 7.29
N THR A 166 19.14 12.50 8.62
CA THR A 166 20.35 12.27 9.41
C THR A 166 20.39 10.80 9.82
N ARG A 167 21.54 10.16 9.65
CA ARG A 167 21.73 8.74 9.96
C ARG A 167 22.47 8.55 11.27
N GLN A 168 21.95 7.62 12.10
CA GLN A 168 22.61 7.10 13.29
C GLN A 168 22.51 5.56 13.31
N GLY A 169 23.58 4.87 13.00
CA GLY A 169 23.56 3.42 12.87
C GLY A 169 22.63 2.95 11.73
N ASN A 170 21.60 2.20 12.09
CA ASN A 170 20.54 1.72 11.20
C ASN A 170 19.28 2.60 11.19
N ARG A 171 19.29 3.73 11.91
CA ARG A 171 18.18 4.67 12.02
C ARG A 171 18.45 5.92 11.20
N TYR A 172 17.44 6.34 10.43
CA TYR A 172 17.39 7.55 9.64
C TYR A 172 16.25 8.43 10.14
N THR A 173 16.54 9.68 10.43
CA THR A 173 15.57 10.64 10.96
C THR A 173 15.51 11.86 10.05
N SER A 174 14.32 12.23 9.61
CA SER A 174 14.13 13.41 8.76
C SER A 174 14.44 14.71 9.51
N SER A 175 14.91 15.72 8.79
CA SER A 175 15.34 17.01 9.36
C SER A 175 14.22 17.75 10.10
N ASN A 176 12.96 17.54 9.68
CA ASN A 176 11.78 18.14 10.27
C ASN A 176 11.16 17.31 11.42
N ASN A 177 11.71 16.12 11.73
CA ASN A 177 11.07 15.17 12.66
C ASN A 177 10.74 15.80 14.02
N ALA A 178 11.63 16.63 14.58
CA ALA A 178 11.42 17.24 15.88
C ALA A 178 10.30 18.31 15.93
N THR A 179 9.94 18.88 14.79
CA THR A 179 8.96 19.97 14.69
C THR A 179 7.66 19.57 13.98
N ALA A 180 7.64 18.40 13.38
CA ALA A 180 6.47 17.90 12.66
C ALA A 180 5.32 17.59 13.64
N ALA A 181 4.11 17.96 13.24
CA ALA A 181 2.90 17.67 14.01
C ALA A 181 2.44 16.21 13.90
N ARG A 182 2.92 15.49 12.90
CA ARG A 182 2.57 14.08 12.63
C ARG A 182 3.80 13.30 12.23
N HIS A 183 3.81 12.01 12.56
CA HIS A 183 4.98 11.17 12.37
C HIS A 183 4.64 9.88 11.64
N LEU A 184 5.60 9.42 10.82
CA LEU A 184 5.61 8.13 10.18
C LEU A 184 6.85 7.37 10.64
N ASP A 185 6.62 6.31 11.41
CA ASP A 185 7.68 5.39 11.83
C ASP A 185 7.72 4.19 10.88
N ILE A 186 8.87 3.96 10.25
CA ILE A 186 9.06 2.93 9.23
C ILE A 186 10.07 1.90 9.71
N SER A 187 9.64 0.64 9.73
CA SER A 187 10.55 -0.52 9.82
C SER A 187 10.71 -1.09 8.42
N LEU A 188 11.95 -1.20 7.95
CA LEU A 188 12.25 -1.57 6.58
C LEU A 188 13.20 -2.76 6.53
N THR A 189 12.74 -3.84 5.88
CA THR A 189 13.53 -5.04 5.59
C THR A 189 13.59 -5.24 4.08
N THR A 190 14.77 -5.26 3.50
CA THR A 190 14.94 -5.57 2.07
C THR A 190 16.14 -6.44 1.85
N SER A 191 16.00 -7.47 1.00
CA SER A 191 17.08 -8.41 0.70
C SER A 191 17.88 -8.01 -0.54
N LEU A 192 17.18 -7.79 -1.66
CA LEU A 192 17.81 -7.39 -2.94
C LEU A 192 16.95 -6.31 -3.61
N GLY A 193 17.42 -5.08 -3.62
CA GLY A 193 16.65 -4.01 -4.27
C GLY A 193 17.00 -2.61 -3.75
N GLY A 194 16.26 -1.63 -4.28
CA GLY A 194 16.42 -0.23 -3.93
C GLY A 194 15.21 0.31 -3.16
N VAL A 195 15.48 1.24 -2.23
CA VAL A 195 14.45 2.03 -1.58
C VAL A 195 14.69 3.49 -1.90
N THR A 196 13.65 4.17 -2.35
CA THR A 196 13.67 5.60 -2.66
C THR A 196 12.65 6.32 -1.79
N VAL A 197 13.03 7.48 -1.25
CA VAL A 197 12.11 8.39 -0.58
C VAL A 197 11.97 9.64 -1.43
N GLU A 198 10.74 9.93 -1.82
CA GLU A 198 10.33 11.12 -2.57
C GLU A 198 9.50 12.03 -1.67
N TRP A 199 9.90 13.30 -1.56
CA TRP A 199 9.15 14.28 -0.79
C TRP A 199 8.06 14.90 -1.65
N LEU A 200 6.84 14.93 -1.11
CA LEU A 200 5.69 15.63 -1.71
C LEU A 200 5.58 17.04 -1.12
N ASP A 201 5.28 18.01 -1.95
CA ASP A 201 5.07 19.42 -1.59
C ASP A 201 3.65 19.67 -1.09
#